data_8ffce7651036f82bc0c163a3a38ff0ac
#
_entry.id   8ffce7651036f82bc0c163a3a38ff0ac
#
_cell.length_a   1.000
_cell.length_b   1.000
_cell.length_c   1.000
_cell.angle_alpha   90.00
_cell.angle_beta   90.00
_cell.angle_gamma   90.00
#
_symmetry.space_group_name_H-M   'P 1'
#
loop_
_entity.id
_entity.type
_entity.pdbx_description
1 polymer ?
#
loop_
_entity_poly.entity_id
_entity_poly.type
_entity_poly.pdbx_seq_one_letter_code
_entity_poly.pdbx_strand_id
1 'polypeptide(L)'
;MTPILISGFSVAVPVAIATDLLFATISKVLGVAIHGRAGRVDWKVTRALWSGSLPGVLVGSLVLVGLVTQGATNWLMWLIVVFVALTGWTLLRRGFQAPVTMRASQAPAPRWLAPLGGAGIGLGVSLTSVGAGVLGMALLVRISPRDTQPQRLVATDLLHAIPVAMIAGISYTFSGLVDWGLLGTLLLGSLPGVVVGSLLSGRVPGRVMSLALGIILVGLAVVLPLT
;
A
#
# COMPACT_ATOMS: atom_id res chain seq x y z
N MET A 1 3.72 7.48 0.21
CA MET A 1 4.47 8.73 0.24
C MET A 1 5.42 8.90 -0.95
N THR A 2 5.83 7.82 -1.61
CA THR A 2 6.77 7.81 -2.76
C THR A 2 6.53 8.91 -3.81
N PRO A 3 5.31 9.16 -4.34
CA PRO A 3 5.10 10.20 -5.33
C PRO A 3 5.47 11.61 -4.85
N ILE A 4 5.18 11.91 -3.59
CA ILE A 4 5.48 13.22 -2.97
C ILE A 4 6.99 13.38 -2.78
N LEU A 5 7.71 12.32 -2.42
CA LEU A 5 9.15 12.35 -2.26
C LEU A 5 9.86 12.62 -3.59
N ILE A 6 9.35 12.04 -4.67
CA ILE A 6 9.92 12.23 -6.00
C ILE A 6 9.61 13.65 -6.51
N SER A 7 8.34 14.05 -6.55
CA SER A 7 7.93 15.33 -7.16
C SER A 7 8.20 16.56 -6.28
N GLY A 8 8.13 16.40 -4.95
CA GLY A 8 8.29 17.54 -4.02
C GLY A 8 9.70 17.72 -3.46
N PHE A 9 10.47 16.62 -3.36
CA PHE A 9 11.79 16.64 -2.74
C PHE A 9 12.90 16.16 -3.67
N SER A 10 12.58 15.88 -4.93
CA SER A 10 13.55 15.43 -5.95
C SER A 10 14.38 14.21 -5.51
N VAL A 11 13.79 13.33 -4.70
CA VAL A 11 14.44 12.12 -4.22
C VAL A 11 14.48 11.09 -5.37
N ALA A 12 15.63 10.45 -5.55
CA ALA A 12 15.79 9.40 -6.56
C ALA A 12 14.72 8.29 -6.37
N VAL A 13 14.10 7.85 -7.46
CA VAL A 13 12.96 6.91 -7.45
C VAL A 13 13.22 5.66 -6.59
N PRO A 14 14.35 4.94 -6.72
CA PRO A 14 14.62 3.76 -5.89
C PRO A 14 14.74 4.08 -4.40
N VAL A 15 15.37 5.21 -4.06
CA VAL A 15 15.54 5.66 -2.67
C VAL A 15 14.19 6.03 -2.05
N ALA A 16 13.33 6.73 -2.81
CA ALA A 16 11.99 7.06 -2.38
C ALA A 16 11.15 5.81 -2.09
N ILE A 17 11.21 4.79 -2.97
CA ILE A 17 10.51 3.50 -2.79
C ILE A 17 11.01 2.80 -1.53
N ALA A 18 12.34 2.65 -1.39
CA ALA A 18 12.96 1.94 -0.29
C ALA A 18 12.63 2.57 1.08
N THR A 19 12.81 3.89 1.17
CA THR A 19 12.55 4.64 2.40
C THR A 19 11.07 4.63 2.78
N ASP A 20 10.17 4.78 1.79
CA ASP A 20 8.72 4.76 2.00
C ASP A 20 8.20 3.38 2.49
N LEU A 21 8.80 2.28 2.04
CA LEU A 21 8.42 0.94 2.50
C LEU A 21 8.78 0.69 3.97
N LEU A 22 9.95 1.14 4.41
CA LEU A 22 10.31 1.09 5.84
C LEU A 22 9.40 2.01 6.67
N PHE A 23 9.20 3.23 6.20
CA PHE A 23 8.26 4.17 6.80
C PHE A 23 6.86 3.57 6.94
N ALA A 24 6.34 2.95 5.87
CA ALA A 24 5.03 2.31 5.87
C ALA A 24 4.96 1.12 6.84
N THR A 25 6.04 0.34 6.95
CA THR A 25 6.14 -0.78 7.90
C THR A 25 6.03 -0.28 9.34
N ILE A 26 6.87 0.69 9.71
CA ILE A 26 6.89 1.26 11.07
C ILE A 26 5.54 1.91 11.40
N SER A 27 5.00 2.72 10.49
CA SER A 27 3.71 3.40 10.68
C SER A 27 2.55 2.42 10.85
N LYS A 28 2.53 1.31 10.09
CA LYS A 28 1.49 0.28 10.21
C LYS A 28 1.62 -0.52 11.50
N VAL A 29 2.84 -0.88 11.91
CA VAL A 29 3.08 -1.55 13.20
C VAL A 29 2.60 -0.69 14.36
N LEU A 30 2.93 0.60 14.34
CA LEU A 30 2.45 1.56 15.35
C LEU A 30 0.93 1.72 15.29
N GLY A 31 0.35 1.81 14.10
CA GLY A 31 -1.11 1.87 13.93
C GLY A 31 -1.82 0.64 14.51
N VAL A 32 -1.28 -0.55 14.30
CA VAL A 32 -1.80 -1.79 14.90
C VAL A 32 -1.64 -1.77 16.42
N ALA A 33 -0.52 -1.30 16.94
CA ALA A 33 -0.26 -1.22 18.38
C ALA A 33 -1.22 -0.24 19.08
N ILE A 34 -1.51 0.92 18.48
CA ILE A 34 -2.41 1.94 19.03
C ILE A 34 -3.87 1.49 18.97
N HIS A 35 -4.32 0.92 17.86
CA HIS A 35 -5.70 0.47 17.68
C HIS A 35 -5.96 -0.92 18.28
N GLY A 36 -4.95 -1.50 18.86
CA GLY A 36 -4.80 -2.74 19.56
C GLY A 36 -6.04 -3.61 19.73
N ARG A 37 -6.37 -4.39 18.78
CA ARG A 37 -7.01 -5.71 18.99
C ARG A 37 -7.09 -6.42 17.64
N ALA A 38 -6.00 -7.08 17.30
CA ALA A 38 -5.91 -8.04 16.20
C ALA A 38 -6.86 -9.27 16.33
N GLY A 39 -7.82 -9.22 17.26
CA GLY A 39 -8.73 -10.35 17.56
C GLY A 39 -9.71 -10.71 16.45
N ARG A 40 -9.66 -10.04 15.29
CA ARG A 40 -10.64 -10.24 14.22
C ARG A 40 -10.02 -10.48 12.84
N VAL A 41 -8.77 -10.93 12.78
CA VAL A 41 -8.09 -11.24 11.51
C VAL A 41 -8.63 -12.53 10.89
N ASP A 42 -8.81 -12.53 9.58
CA ASP A 42 -9.08 -13.76 8.83
C ASP A 42 -7.77 -14.45 8.42
N TRP A 43 -7.29 -15.33 9.29
CA TRP A 43 -6.05 -16.06 9.08
C TRP A 43 -6.04 -16.95 7.84
N LYS A 44 -7.20 -17.47 7.40
CA LYS A 44 -7.27 -18.28 6.18
C LYS A 44 -7.01 -17.43 4.95
N VAL A 45 -7.65 -16.27 4.88
CA VAL A 45 -7.47 -15.31 3.80
C VAL A 45 -6.06 -14.73 3.82
N THR A 46 -5.55 -14.36 5.01
CA THR A 46 -4.18 -13.83 5.18
C THR A 46 -3.11 -14.80 4.66
N ARG A 47 -3.19 -16.08 5.06
CA ARG A 47 -2.24 -17.12 4.60
C ARG A 47 -2.31 -17.34 3.09
N ALA A 48 -3.52 -17.34 2.52
CA ALA A 48 -3.72 -17.45 1.08
C ALA A 48 -3.14 -16.24 0.32
N LEU A 49 -3.22 -15.02 0.87
CA LEU A 49 -2.58 -13.84 0.31
C LEU A 49 -1.05 -13.92 0.44
N TRP A 50 -0.54 -14.32 1.61
CA TRP A 50 0.90 -14.45 1.84
C TRP A 50 1.55 -15.48 0.93
N SER A 51 0.88 -16.58 0.60
CA SER A 51 1.43 -17.60 -0.30
C SER A 51 1.79 -17.05 -1.69
N GLY A 52 1.16 -15.96 -2.12
CA GLY A 52 1.51 -15.26 -3.35
C GLY A 52 2.33 -13.99 -3.11
N SER A 53 1.96 -13.16 -2.12
CA SER A 53 2.58 -11.86 -1.92
C SER A 53 4.01 -11.94 -1.39
N LEU A 54 4.35 -12.94 -0.57
CA LEU A 54 5.72 -13.10 -0.08
C LEU A 54 6.70 -13.50 -1.21
N PRO A 55 6.42 -14.49 -2.05
CA PRO A 55 7.23 -14.71 -3.25
C PRO A 55 7.23 -13.50 -4.18
N GLY A 56 6.08 -12.86 -4.38
CA GLY A 56 5.95 -11.69 -5.24
C GLY A 56 6.83 -10.52 -4.78
N VAL A 57 6.87 -10.23 -3.47
CA VAL A 57 7.71 -9.15 -2.95
C VAL A 57 9.19 -9.49 -3.05
N LEU A 58 9.58 -10.74 -2.84
CA LEU A 58 10.97 -11.17 -3.01
C LEU A 58 11.44 -10.99 -4.46
N VAL A 59 10.65 -11.49 -5.42
CA VAL A 59 10.95 -11.31 -6.84
C VAL A 59 11.01 -9.83 -7.22
N GLY A 60 10.03 -9.04 -6.80
CA GLY A 60 10.01 -7.62 -7.11
C GLY A 60 11.17 -6.84 -6.46
N SER A 61 11.58 -7.22 -5.24
CA SER A 61 12.75 -6.62 -4.60
C SER A 61 14.05 -6.94 -5.33
N LEU A 62 14.23 -8.19 -5.76
CA LEU A 62 15.40 -8.60 -6.55
C LEU A 62 15.43 -7.89 -7.91
N VAL A 63 14.26 -7.75 -8.56
CA VAL A 63 14.12 -7.01 -9.81
C VAL A 63 14.52 -5.55 -9.60
N LEU A 64 14.01 -4.87 -8.58
CA LEU A 64 14.37 -3.47 -8.33
C LEU A 64 15.87 -3.30 -8.11
N VAL A 65 16.47 -4.12 -7.25
CA VAL A 65 17.92 -4.05 -6.97
C VAL A 65 18.73 -4.32 -8.25
N GLY A 66 18.35 -5.33 -9.04
CA GLY A 66 18.99 -5.63 -10.31
C GLY A 66 18.90 -4.49 -11.33
N LEU A 67 17.77 -3.76 -11.37
CA LEU A 67 17.59 -2.62 -12.25
C LEU A 67 18.41 -1.40 -11.80
N VAL A 68 18.49 -1.18 -10.49
CA VAL A 68 19.31 -0.10 -9.93
C VAL A 68 20.78 -0.33 -10.26
N THR A 69 21.28 -1.56 -10.09
CA THR A 69 22.68 -1.91 -10.41
C THR A 69 23.01 -1.76 -11.90
N GLN A 70 22.02 -1.91 -12.79
CA GLN A 70 22.18 -1.74 -14.24
C GLN A 70 21.88 -0.32 -14.73
N GLY A 71 21.51 0.62 -13.84
CA GLY A 71 21.11 1.98 -14.21
C GLY A 71 19.77 2.07 -14.97
N ALA A 72 19.01 0.98 -15.04
CA ALA A 72 17.78 0.88 -15.82
C ALA A 72 16.55 1.26 -14.99
N THR A 73 16.53 2.47 -14.42
CA THR A 73 15.46 2.89 -13.48
C THR A 73 14.37 3.76 -14.11
N ASN A 74 14.55 4.22 -15.34
CA ASN A 74 13.65 5.19 -15.99
C ASN A 74 12.20 4.71 -16.11
N TRP A 75 11.98 3.41 -16.32
CA TRP A 75 10.64 2.86 -16.43
C TRP A 75 9.92 2.70 -15.08
N LEU A 76 10.65 2.72 -13.95
CA LEU A 76 10.05 2.68 -12.61
C LEU A 76 9.11 3.87 -12.37
N MET A 77 9.47 5.04 -12.90
CA MET A 77 8.63 6.23 -12.83
C MET A 77 7.25 5.96 -13.45
N TRP A 78 7.22 5.41 -14.67
CA TRP A 78 5.97 5.08 -15.35
C TRP A 78 5.15 4.02 -14.64
N LEU A 79 5.82 3.05 -14.04
CA LEU A 79 5.16 2.03 -13.22
C LEU A 79 4.48 2.67 -12.00
N ILE A 80 5.17 3.59 -11.31
CA ILE A 80 4.58 4.34 -10.19
C ILE A 80 3.38 5.16 -10.67
N VAL A 81 3.51 5.88 -11.78
CA VAL A 81 2.41 6.67 -12.38
C VAL A 81 1.18 5.80 -12.60
N VAL A 82 1.35 4.64 -13.23
CA VAL A 82 0.24 3.70 -13.48
C VAL A 82 -0.39 3.21 -12.18
N PHE A 83 0.41 2.81 -11.19
CA PHE A 83 -0.11 2.34 -9.90
C PHE A 83 -0.81 3.45 -9.10
N VAL A 84 -0.26 4.65 -9.10
CA VAL A 84 -0.87 5.83 -8.45
C VAL A 84 -2.17 6.21 -9.12
N ALA A 85 -2.19 6.26 -10.46
CA ALA A 85 -3.41 6.54 -11.23
C ALA A 85 -4.49 5.49 -10.98
N LEU A 86 -4.13 4.19 -11.02
CA LEU A 86 -5.05 3.09 -10.75
C LEU A 86 -5.61 3.16 -9.32
N THR A 87 -4.76 3.45 -8.35
CA THR A 87 -5.15 3.61 -6.95
C THR A 87 -6.08 4.80 -6.76
N GLY A 88 -5.71 5.96 -7.33
CA GLY A 88 -6.54 7.17 -7.31
C GLY A 88 -7.89 6.96 -7.98
N TRP A 89 -7.90 6.32 -9.15
CA TRP A 89 -9.14 5.98 -9.86
C TRP A 89 -10.07 5.06 -9.05
N THR A 90 -9.51 4.03 -8.40
CA THR A 90 -10.31 3.12 -7.56
C THR A 90 -10.90 3.86 -6.35
N LEU A 91 -10.17 4.81 -5.76
CA LEU A 91 -10.67 5.64 -4.67
C LEU A 91 -11.75 6.62 -5.13
N LEU A 92 -11.57 7.27 -6.27
CA LEU A 92 -12.59 8.15 -6.86
C LEU A 92 -13.89 7.38 -7.14
N ARG A 93 -13.79 6.23 -7.80
CA ARG A 93 -14.96 5.37 -8.03
C ARG A 93 -15.70 5.03 -6.75
N ARG A 94 -14.98 4.67 -5.68
CA ARG A 94 -15.57 4.41 -4.37
C ARG A 94 -16.23 5.64 -3.75
N GLY A 95 -15.64 6.81 -3.91
CA GLY A 95 -16.18 8.06 -3.41
C GLY A 95 -17.44 8.52 -4.15
N PHE A 96 -17.56 8.28 -5.45
CA PHE A 96 -18.75 8.62 -6.25
C PHE A 96 -19.87 7.59 -6.12
N GLN A 97 -19.56 6.33 -5.85
CA GLN A 97 -20.58 5.32 -5.60
C GLN A 97 -21.26 5.63 -4.26
N ALA A 98 -22.61 5.52 -4.22
CA ALA A 98 -23.36 5.61 -2.96
C ALA A 98 -22.75 4.65 -1.92
N PRO A 99 -22.90 4.92 -0.58
CA PRO A 99 -22.24 4.12 0.43
C PRO A 99 -22.49 2.66 0.11
N VAL A 100 -21.46 2.04 -0.42
CA VAL A 100 -21.47 0.62 -0.73
C VAL A 100 -21.62 -0.03 0.62
N THR A 101 -22.84 -0.38 1.01
CA THR A 101 -23.00 -1.59 1.77
C THR A 101 -22.08 -2.55 1.04
N MET A 102 -20.97 -2.96 1.67
CA MET A 102 -19.94 -3.78 1.02
C MET A 102 -20.63 -5.02 0.46
N ARG A 103 -21.19 -4.88 -0.76
CA ARG A 103 -21.76 -6.00 -1.50
C ARG A 103 -20.57 -6.77 -2.01
N ALA A 104 -20.09 -7.65 -1.16
CA ALA A 104 -19.23 -8.72 -1.60
C ALA A 104 -19.84 -9.35 -2.86
N SER A 105 -18.99 -9.66 -3.83
CA SER A 105 -19.37 -10.26 -5.11
C SER A 105 -20.41 -11.37 -4.94
N GLN A 106 -21.37 -11.45 -5.83
CA GLN A 106 -22.47 -12.40 -5.74
C GLN A 106 -22.06 -13.88 -5.78
N ALA A 107 -20.86 -14.17 -6.25
CA ALA A 107 -20.27 -15.50 -6.23
C ALA A 107 -18.98 -15.50 -5.38
N PRO A 108 -18.68 -16.57 -4.62
CA PRO A 108 -17.40 -16.70 -3.95
C PRO A 108 -16.28 -16.71 -5.00
N ALA A 109 -15.31 -15.83 -4.83
CA ALA A 109 -14.18 -15.77 -5.74
C ALA A 109 -13.42 -17.11 -5.73
N PRO A 110 -12.88 -17.55 -6.86
CA PRO A 110 -12.12 -18.77 -6.94
C PRO A 110 -10.89 -18.71 -6.02
N ARG A 111 -10.56 -19.82 -5.37
CA ARG A 111 -9.50 -19.91 -4.36
C ARG A 111 -8.12 -19.44 -4.85
N TRP A 112 -7.85 -19.57 -6.15
CA TRP A 112 -6.59 -19.14 -6.77
C TRP A 112 -6.45 -17.61 -6.90
N LEU A 113 -7.54 -16.86 -6.77
CA LEU A 113 -7.50 -15.40 -6.87
C LEU A 113 -6.72 -14.76 -5.71
N ALA A 114 -6.75 -15.36 -4.51
CA ALA A 114 -6.01 -14.85 -3.36
C ALA A 114 -4.48 -14.93 -3.56
N PRO A 115 -3.88 -16.08 -3.91
CA PRO A 115 -2.44 -16.14 -4.15
C PRO A 115 -2.00 -15.35 -5.38
N LEU A 116 -2.73 -15.40 -6.51
CA LEU A 116 -2.37 -14.63 -7.70
C LEU A 116 -2.50 -13.12 -7.48
N GLY A 117 -3.59 -12.68 -6.87
CA GLY A 117 -3.75 -11.28 -6.49
C GLY A 117 -2.72 -10.84 -5.46
N GLY A 118 -2.40 -11.70 -4.50
CA GLY A 118 -1.30 -11.50 -3.55
C GLY A 118 0.04 -11.31 -4.25
N ALA A 119 0.38 -12.17 -5.22
CA ALA A 119 1.61 -12.06 -5.99
C ALA A 119 1.69 -10.73 -6.76
N GLY A 120 0.61 -10.32 -7.42
CA GLY A 120 0.53 -9.02 -8.08
C GLY A 120 0.70 -7.84 -7.12
N ILE A 121 0.09 -7.93 -5.93
CA ILE A 121 0.25 -6.91 -4.88
C ILE A 121 1.69 -6.89 -4.37
N GLY A 122 2.28 -8.05 -4.07
CA GLY A 122 3.67 -8.14 -3.59
C GLY A 122 4.67 -7.55 -4.58
N LEU A 123 4.57 -7.92 -5.86
CA LEU A 123 5.36 -7.35 -6.95
C LEU A 123 5.15 -5.83 -7.08
N GLY A 124 3.89 -5.40 -7.17
CA GLY A 124 3.58 -3.97 -7.34
C GLY A 124 4.05 -3.12 -6.18
N VAL A 125 3.84 -3.57 -4.95
CA VAL A 125 4.24 -2.85 -3.74
C VAL A 125 5.75 -2.75 -3.62
N SER A 126 6.50 -3.81 -3.90
CA SER A 126 7.97 -3.75 -3.86
C SER A 126 8.53 -2.79 -4.89
N LEU A 127 7.97 -2.75 -6.09
CA LEU A 127 8.46 -1.89 -7.18
C LEU A 127 8.00 -0.43 -7.07
N THR A 128 6.90 -0.14 -6.38
CA THR A 128 6.31 1.21 -6.37
C THR A 128 6.05 1.79 -4.99
N SER A 129 6.08 0.97 -3.95
CA SER A 129 5.60 1.28 -2.60
C SER A 129 4.12 1.73 -2.55
N VAL A 130 3.40 1.68 -3.67
CA VAL A 130 2.03 2.20 -3.81
C VAL A 130 1.02 1.06 -3.94
N GLY A 131 -0.17 1.26 -3.43
CA GLY A 131 -1.32 0.39 -3.68
C GLY A 131 -1.55 -0.74 -2.68
N ALA A 132 -0.64 -1.02 -1.73
CA ALA A 132 -0.80 -2.10 -0.76
C ALA A 132 -2.17 -2.07 -0.06
N GLY A 133 -2.59 -0.92 0.45
CA GLY A 133 -3.85 -0.80 1.19
C GLY A 133 -5.08 -0.76 0.28
N VAL A 134 -5.04 -0.03 -0.85
CA VAL A 134 -6.23 0.14 -1.72
C VAL A 134 -6.47 -1.09 -2.57
N LEU A 135 -5.43 -1.64 -3.18
CA LEU A 135 -5.53 -2.86 -3.99
C LEU A 135 -5.73 -4.09 -3.12
N GLY A 136 -5.06 -4.16 -1.95
CA GLY A 136 -5.26 -5.19 -0.94
C GLY A 136 -6.70 -5.23 -0.47
N MET A 137 -7.25 -4.08 -0.08
CA MET A 137 -8.65 -3.98 0.33
C MET A 137 -9.62 -4.30 -0.81
N ALA A 138 -9.31 -3.91 -2.06
CA ALA A 138 -10.14 -4.24 -3.21
C ALA A 138 -10.19 -5.75 -3.47
N LEU A 139 -9.07 -6.43 -3.32
CA LEU A 139 -8.96 -7.88 -3.43
C LEU A 139 -9.68 -8.57 -2.26
N LEU A 140 -9.44 -8.11 -1.02
CA LEU A 140 -10.06 -8.66 0.19
C LEU A 140 -11.59 -8.62 0.13
N VAL A 141 -12.17 -7.49 -0.29
CA VAL A 141 -13.64 -7.38 -0.47
C VAL A 141 -14.16 -8.40 -1.50
N ARG A 142 -13.35 -8.76 -2.47
CA ARG A 142 -13.73 -9.73 -3.52
C ARG A 142 -13.67 -11.19 -3.07
N ILE A 143 -12.68 -11.53 -2.22
CA ILE A 143 -12.42 -12.92 -1.81
C ILE A 143 -13.03 -13.27 -0.44
N SER A 144 -13.42 -12.26 0.36
CA SER A 144 -14.02 -12.49 1.68
C SER A 144 -15.53 -12.77 1.59
N PRO A 145 -16.10 -13.53 2.54
CA PRO A 145 -17.55 -13.72 2.64
C PRO A 145 -18.31 -12.39 2.77
N ARG A 146 -19.57 -12.39 2.30
CA ARG A 146 -20.44 -11.20 2.23
C ARG A 146 -20.74 -10.52 3.57
N ASP A 147 -20.77 -11.31 4.62
CA ASP A 147 -21.06 -10.93 6.00
C ASP A 147 -19.81 -10.50 6.78
N THR A 148 -18.66 -10.45 6.11
CA THR A 148 -17.41 -10.05 6.75
C THR A 148 -17.49 -8.59 7.20
N GLN A 149 -17.30 -8.37 8.49
CA GLN A 149 -17.29 -7.01 9.07
C GLN A 149 -16.15 -6.16 8.50
N PRO A 150 -16.37 -4.86 8.21
CA PRO A 150 -15.34 -3.96 7.70
C PRO A 150 -14.07 -3.94 8.54
N GLN A 151 -14.20 -3.99 9.87
CA GLN A 151 -13.08 -4.01 10.81
C GLN A 151 -12.19 -5.25 10.62
N ARG A 152 -12.81 -6.40 10.28
CA ARG A 152 -12.09 -7.63 9.99
C ARG A 152 -11.29 -7.54 8.69
N LEU A 153 -11.86 -6.91 7.66
CA LEU A 153 -11.15 -6.66 6.40
C LEU A 153 -9.94 -5.74 6.62
N VAL A 154 -10.12 -4.65 7.35
CA VAL A 154 -9.02 -3.71 7.66
C VAL A 154 -7.92 -4.40 8.47
N ALA A 155 -8.27 -5.16 9.51
CA ALA A 155 -7.30 -5.90 10.32
C ALA A 155 -6.53 -6.93 9.48
N THR A 156 -7.22 -7.62 8.57
CA THR A 156 -6.63 -8.61 7.65
C THR A 156 -5.68 -7.92 6.66
N ASP A 157 -6.07 -6.77 6.09
CA ASP A 157 -5.23 -5.99 5.17
C ASP A 157 -3.95 -5.46 5.85
N LEU A 158 -4.09 -4.90 7.04
CA LEU A 158 -2.94 -4.42 7.82
C LEU A 158 -1.96 -5.54 8.14
N LEU A 159 -2.46 -6.69 8.63
CA LEU A 159 -1.61 -7.83 8.95
C LEU A 159 -0.95 -8.42 7.70
N HIS A 160 -1.65 -8.44 6.56
CA HIS A 160 -1.08 -8.87 5.29
C HIS A 160 0.02 -7.93 4.81
N ALA A 161 -0.20 -6.61 4.89
CA ALA A 161 0.68 -5.61 4.32
C ALA A 161 1.99 -5.38 5.11
N ILE A 162 1.99 -5.63 6.44
CA ILE A 162 3.18 -5.43 7.28
C ILE A 162 4.36 -6.29 6.83
N PRO A 163 4.26 -7.64 6.75
CA PRO A 163 5.40 -8.46 6.34
C PRO A 163 5.83 -8.20 4.90
N VAL A 164 4.89 -7.88 4.00
CA VAL A 164 5.21 -7.54 2.60
C VAL A 164 6.09 -6.28 2.53
N ALA A 165 5.68 -5.21 3.21
CA ALA A 165 6.45 -3.96 3.25
C ALA A 165 7.78 -4.15 4.02
N MET A 166 7.79 -4.95 5.07
CA MET A 166 8.97 -5.23 5.89
C MET A 166 10.03 -6.00 5.08
N ILE A 167 9.65 -7.04 4.36
CA ILE A 167 10.58 -7.82 3.53
C ILE A 167 11.22 -6.95 2.44
N ALA A 168 10.43 -6.16 1.73
CA ALA A 168 10.94 -5.23 0.74
C ALA A 168 11.87 -4.18 1.39
N GLY A 169 11.44 -3.55 2.48
CA GLY A 169 12.22 -2.55 3.20
C GLY A 169 13.56 -3.08 3.70
N ILE A 170 13.57 -4.28 4.27
CA ILE A 170 14.79 -4.97 4.72
C ILE A 170 15.70 -5.28 3.51
N SER A 171 15.16 -5.81 2.43
CA SER A 171 15.94 -6.10 1.21
C SER A 171 16.62 -4.84 0.67
N TYR A 172 15.92 -3.71 0.67
CA TYR A 172 16.48 -2.44 0.20
C TYR A 172 17.45 -1.80 1.19
N THR A 173 17.32 -2.09 2.48
CA THR A 173 18.30 -1.71 3.49
C THR A 173 19.66 -2.37 3.22
N PHE A 174 19.67 -3.67 2.97
CA PHE A 174 20.89 -4.38 2.61
C PHE A 174 21.51 -3.94 1.28
N SER A 175 20.70 -3.39 0.39
CA SER A 175 21.17 -2.86 -0.89
C SER A 175 21.61 -1.38 -0.81
N GLY A 176 21.63 -0.77 0.37
CA GLY A 176 22.03 0.63 0.58
C GLY A 176 21.09 1.68 -0.03
N LEU A 177 19.86 1.29 -0.38
CA LEU A 177 18.89 2.18 -1.03
C LEU A 177 18.09 3.04 -0.05
N VAL A 178 18.21 2.82 1.26
CA VAL A 178 17.43 3.54 2.29
C VAL A 178 18.16 4.80 2.73
N ASP A 179 17.47 5.94 2.65
CA ASP A 179 17.91 7.17 3.27
C ASP A 179 17.39 7.26 4.70
N TRP A 180 18.29 7.03 5.67
CA TRP A 180 17.97 7.02 7.10
C TRP A 180 17.61 8.41 7.63
N GLY A 181 18.22 9.48 7.09
CA GLY A 181 17.91 10.85 7.47
C GLY A 181 16.49 11.22 7.04
N LEU A 182 16.16 10.91 5.79
CA LEU A 182 14.81 11.08 5.26
C LEU A 182 13.79 10.24 6.04
N LEU A 183 14.11 8.97 6.34
CA LEU A 183 13.23 8.10 7.14
C LEU A 183 12.95 8.71 8.53
N GLY A 184 13.99 9.20 9.20
CA GLY A 184 13.87 9.83 10.51
C GLY A 184 12.97 11.06 10.48
N THR A 185 13.17 11.96 9.52
CA THR A 185 12.33 13.17 9.36
C THR A 185 10.89 12.85 9.02
N LEU A 186 10.67 11.85 8.16
CA LEU A 186 9.31 11.37 7.83
C LEU A 186 8.61 10.79 9.06
N LEU A 187 9.30 9.98 9.86
CA LEU A 187 8.72 9.40 11.08
C LEU A 187 8.38 10.49 12.09
N LEU A 188 9.30 11.43 12.36
CA LEU A 188 9.06 12.52 13.30
C LEU A 188 7.89 13.41 12.88
N GLY A 189 7.80 13.74 11.58
CA GLY A 189 6.72 14.58 11.06
C GLY A 189 5.37 13.86 10.98
N SER A 190 5.37 12.56 10.67
CA SER A 190 4.13 11.82 10.46
C SER A 190 3.53 11.20 11.72
N LEU A 191 4.33 10.85 12.73
CA LEU A 191 3.81 10.22 13.94
C LEU A 191 2.74 11.05 14.65
N PRO A 192 2.94 12.37 14.87
CA PRO A 192 1.87 13.23 15.40
C PRO A 192 0.64 13.23 14.49
N GLY A 193 0.85 13.29 13.17
CA GLY A 193 -0.23 13.27 12.18
C GLY A 193 -1.03 11.95 12.19
N VAL A 194 -0.37 10.81 12.34
CA VAL A 194 -1.02 9.50 12.46
C VAL A 194 -1.86 9.43 13.74
N VAL A 195 -1.35 9.89 14.86
CA VAL A 195 -2.09 9.92 16.13
C VAL A 195 -3.32 10.81 16.01
N VAL A 196 -3.14 12.06 15.58
CA VAL A 196 -4.26 13.02 15.39
C VAL A 196 -5.25 12.50 14.34
N GLY A 197 -4.76 12.03 13.20
CA GLY A 197 -5.60 11.48 12.14
C GLY A 197 -6.40 10.27 12.59
N SER A 198 -5.82 9.39 13.41
CA SER A 198 -6.53 8.24 13.95
C SER A 198 -7.66 8.63 14.92
N LEU A 199 -7.41 9.63 15.76
CA LEU A 199 -8.43 10.17 16.68
C LEU A 199 -9.58 10.87 15.94
N LEU A 200 -9.29 11.51 14.81
CA LEU A 200 -10.26 12.22 13.99
C LEU A 200 -10.97 11.32 12.95
N SER A 201 -10.42 10.15 12.65
CA SER A 201 -10.91 9.27 11.56
C SER A 201 -12.37 8.85 11.73
N GLY A 202 -12.85 8.73 12.96
CA GLY A 202 -14.26 8.43 13.25
C GLY A 202 -15.24 9.58 12.95
N ARG A 203 -14.74 10.80 12.71
CA ARG A 203 -15.57 12.00 12.48
C ARG A 203 -15.72 12.35 10.99
N VAL A 204 -14.85 11.84 10.14
CA VAL A 204 -14.84 12.13 8.70
C VAL A 204 -15.57 11.03 7.94
N PRO A 205 -16.61 11.38 7.14
CA PRO A 205 -17.29 10.40 6.30
C PRO A 205 -16.28 9.75 5.32
N GLY A 206 -16.29 8.43 5.24
CA GLY A 206 -15.35 7.66 4.38
C GLY A 206 -15.43 8.07 2.90
N ARG A 207 -16.58 8.58 2.45
CA ARG A 207 -16.75 9.12 1.10
C ARG A 207 -15.88 10.36 0.85
N VAL A 208 -15.86 11.31 1.78
CA VAL A 208 -15.04 12.52 1.68
C VAL A 208 -13.56 12.16 1.67
N MET A 209 -13.15 11.26 2.55
CA MET A 209 -11.78 10.76 2.61
C MET A 209 -11.35 10.09 1.28
N SER A 210 -12.19 9.22 0.72
CA SER A 210 -11.91 8.54 -0.54
C SER A 210 -11.82 9.51 -1.72
N LEU A 211 -12.69 10.50 -1.79
CA LEU A 211 -12.66 11.52 -2.84
C LEU A 211 -11.42 12.41 -2.72
N ALA A 212 -11.12 12.91 -1.53
CA ALA A 212 -9.96 13.76 -1.29
C ALA A 212 -8.66 13.04 -1.65
N LEU A 213 -8.46 11.82 -1.14
CA LEU A 213 -7.29 11.01 -1.47
C LEU A 213 -7.23 10.64 -2.95
N GLY A 214 -8.36 10.31 -3.56
CA GLY A 214 -8.45 10.00 -4.99
C GLY A 214 -8.04 11.17 -5.87
N ILE A 215 -8.52 12.38 -5.58
CA ILE A 215 -8.16 13.61 -6.31
C ILE A 215 -6.66 13.89 -6.16
N ILE A 216 -6.12 13.81 -4.93
CA ILE A 216 -4.70 14.03 -4.68
C ILE A 216 -3.84 13.03 -5.47
N LEU A 217 -4.19 11.74 -5.45
CA LEU A 217 -3.41 10.72 -6.16
C LEU A 217 -3.49 10.88 -7.68
N VAL A 218 -4.65 11.20 -8.23
CA VAL A 218 -4.78 11.45 -9.68
C VAL A 218 -3.99 12.70 -10.07
N GLY A 219 -4.06 13.77 -9.27
CA GLY A 219 -3.25 14.96 -9.47
C GLY A 219 -1.75 14.66 -9.46
N LEU A 220 -1.27 13.86 -8.48
CA LEU A 220 0.11 13.41 -8.42
C LEU A 220 0.51 12.55 -9.63
N ALA A 221 -0.38 11.68 -10.12
CA ALA A 221 -0.10 10.87 -11.30
C ALA A 221 0.08 11.71 -12.57
N VAL A 222 -0.55 12.88 -12.66
CA VAL A 222 -0.40 13.82 -13.78
C VAL A 222 0.92 14.62 -13.63
N VAL A 223 1.24 15.03 -12.42
CA VAL A 223 2.44 15.87 -12.16
C VAL A 223 3.74 15.06 -12.23
N LEU A 224 3.72 13.81 -11.77
CA LEU A 224 4.91 12.96 -11.66
C LEU A 224 5.73 12.81 -12.94
N PRO A 225 5.14 12.60 -14.15
CA PRO A 225 5.92 12.50 -15.38
C PRO A 225 6.47 13.82 -15.90
N LEU A 226 6.09 14.96 -15.28
CA LEU A 226 6.54 16.30 -15.66
C LEU A 226 7.75 16.76 -14.84
N THR A 227 8.11 16.02 -13.78
CA THR A 227 9.24 16.27 -12.88
C THR A 227 10.40 15.34 -13.19
#